data_509828b7f79f9b25a493acc9d4400b58
#
_entry.id   509828b7f79f9b25a493acc9d4400b58
#
_cell.length_a   1.000
_cell.length_b   1.000
_cell.length_c   1.000
_cell.angle_alpha   90.00
_cell.angle_beta   90.00
_cell.angle_gamma   90.00
#
_symmetry.space_group_name_H-M   'P 1'
#
loop_
_entity.id
_entity.type
_entity.pdbx_description
1 polymer ?
#
loop_
_entity_poly.entity_id
_entity_poly.type
_entity_poly.pdbx_seq_one_letter_code
_entity_poly.pdbx_strand_id
1 'polypeptide(L)'
;MNNIKLRTVSDADAQFLAFIMNTDTVLDALNELPTQLEDWVDAIKEWSKDNDEEDYIISDGETPIGWLGINSLESADKVAYLKLAAILPNYHNKGIGHYAIGQVVGMLRQRNYLKVALYTDQENYKARACYSKCGFEVTETFMEEMANGKTVARCKMELSLK
;
A
#
# COMPACT_ATOMS: atom_id res chain seq x y z
N MET A 1 -5.51 16.35 9.77
CA MET A 1 -5.17 15.85 8.42
C MET A 1 -5.73 16.71 7.29
N ASN A 2 -5.78 18.03 7.53
CA ASN A 2 -6.45 18.92 6.58
C ASN A 2 -5.80 19.02 5.21
N ASN A 3 -4.46 18.81 5.12
CA ASN A 3 -3.73 18.92 3.88
C ASN A 3 -3.42 17.58 3.21
N ILE A 4 -3.77 16.47 3.86
CA ILE A 4 -3.48 15.14 3.33
C ILE A 4 -4.57 14.75 2.35
N LYS A 5 -4.15 14.40 1.13
CA LYS A 5 -5.05 14.04 0.03
C LYS A 5 -4.54 12.78 -0.66
N LEU A 6 -5.48 12.02 -1.21
CA LEU A 6 -5.20 10.91 -2.10
C LEU A 6 -5.66 11.30 -3.50
N ARG A 7 -4.82 11.04 -4.50
CA ARG A 7 -5.18 11.21 -5.90
C ARG A 7 -4.63 10.05 -6.72
N THR A 8 -5.27 9.75 -7.84
CA THR A 8 -4.81 8.69 -8.73
C THR A 8 -3.39 8.99 -9.24
N VAL A 9 -2.55 7.96 -9.29
CA VAL A 9 -1.21 8.05 -9.90
C VAL A 9 -1.35 8.41 -11.37
N SER A 10 -0.47 9.28 -11.86
CA SER A 10 -0.38 9.68 -13.26
C SER A 10 1.04 9.49 -13.79
N ASP A 11 1.22 9.65 -15.10
CA ASP A 11 2.55 9.51 -15.74
C ASP A 11 3.61 10.41 -15.11
N ALA A 12 3.21 11.57 -14.62
CA ALA A 12 4.11 12.53 -13.99
C ALA A 12 4.70 12.04 -12.66
N ASP A 13 4.15 10.96 -12.08
CA ASP A 13 4.55 10.47 -10.76
C ASP A 13 5.67 9.43 -10.81
N ALA A 14 6.14 9.02 -11.97
CA ALA A 14 7.15 7.97 -12.10
C ALA A 14 8.43 8.30 -11.31
N GLN A 15 8.89 9.55 -11.35
CA GLN A 15 10.09 9.96 -10.62
C GLN A 15 9.90 9.87 -9.11
N PHE A 16 8.73 10.25 -8.61
CA PHE A 16 8.43 10.14 -7.18
C PHE A 16 8.39 8.67 -6.74
N LEU A 17 7.75 7.80 -7.53
CA LEU A 17 7.70 6.38 -7.21
C LEU A 17 9.11 5.76 -7.20
N ALA A 18 9.93 6.09 -8.19
CA ALA A 18 11.32 5.64 -8.21
C ALA A 18 12.10 6.14 -6.98
N PHE A 19 11.85 7.35 -6.55
CA PHE A 19 12.49 7.92 -5.37
C PHE A 19 12.07 7.21 -4.09
N ILE A 20 10.76 7.14 -3.81
CA ILE A 20 10.27 6.57 -2.55
C ILE A 20 10.57 5.07 -2.45
N MET A 21 10.44 4.33 -3.55
CA MET A 21 10.64 2.89 -3.56
C MET A 21 12.11 2.47 -3.54
N ASN A 22 13.03 3.39 -3.71
CA ASN A 22 14.47 3.14 -3.58
C ASN A 22 15.07 3.70 -2.29
N THR A 23 14.25 4.23 -1.38
CA THR A 23 14.75 4.59 -0.04
C THR A 23 15.06 3.32 0.74
N ASP A 24 16.16 3.31 1.50
CA ASP A 24 16.58 2.14 2.26
C ASP A 24 15.48 1.65 3.20
N THR A 25 14.81 2.57 3.87
CA THR A 25 13.72 2.23 4.81
C THR A 25 12.59 1.48 4.11
N VAL A 26 12.17 1.92 2.92
CA VAL A 26 11.07 1.29 2.18
C VAL A 26 11.50 -0.04 1.60
N LEU A 27 12.70 -0.13 1.02
CA LEU A 27 13.24 -1.38 0.48
C LEU A 27 13.30 -2.46 1.57
N ASP A 28 13.79 -2.12 2.75
CA ASP A 28 13.88 -3.06 3.87
C ASP A 28 12.49 -3.46 4.37
N ALA A 29 11.58 -2.51 4.53
CA ALA A 29 10.23 -2.77 5.04
C ALA A 29 9.42 -3.67 4.11
N LEU A 30 9.63 -3.57 2.79
CA LEU A 30 8.91 -4.33 1.78
C LEU A 30 9.68 -5.54 1.26
N ASN A 31 10.93 -5.74 1.71
CA ASN A 31 11.82 -6.81 1.23
C ASN A 31 12.01 -6.77 -0.30
N GLU A 32 12.13 -5.57 -0.84
CA GLU A 32 12.24 -5.34 -2.27
C GLU A 32 13.68 -5.06 -2.71
N LEU A 33 13.91 -5.21 -4.02
CA LEU A 33 15.17 -4.84 -4.67
C LEU A 33 15.05 -3.42 -5.25
N PRO A 34 16.21 -2.72 -5.41
CA PRO A 34 16.21 -1.43 -6.10
C PRO A 34 15.62 -1.52 -7.51
N THR A 35 14.99 -0.46 -7.94
CA THR A 35 14.31 -0.35 -9.24
C THR A 35 14.83 0.83 -10.04
N GLN A 36 14.54 0.87 -11.33
CA GLN A 36 14.90 1.95 -12.23
C GLN A 36 13.68 2.82 -12.56
N LEU A 37 13.90 4.03 -13.03
CA LEU A 37 12.82 4.94 -13.41
C LEU A 37 11.89 4.30 -14.45
N GLU A 38 12.44 3.61 -15.44
CA GLU A 38 11.66 2.96 -16.50
C GLU A 38 10.69 1.91 -15.96
N ASP A 39 11.04 1.23 -14.88
CA ASP A 39 10.16 0.25 -14.24
C ASP A 39 8.86 0.92 -13.79
N TRP A 40 8.95 2.14 -13.28
CA TRP A 40 7.77 2.88 -12.81
C TRP A 40 7.00 3.52 -13.96
N VAL A 41 7.68 3.99 -15.00
CA VAL A 41 7.00 4.44 -16.22
C VAL A 41 6.14 3.32 -16.79
N ASP A 42 6.71 2.11 -16.89
CA ASP A 42 5.99 0.95 -17.43
C ASP A 42 4.85 0.51 -16.48
N ALA A 43 5.11 0.50 -15.17
CA ALA A 43 4.09 0.13 -14.17
C ALA A 43 2.86 1.07 -14.26
N ILE A 44 3.07 2.37 -14.35
CA ILE A 44 1.98 3.34 -14.42
C ILE A 44 1.14 3.10 -15.69
N LYS A 45 1.78 2.80 -16.82
CA LYS A 45 1.07 2.48 -18.06
C LYS A 45 0.20 1.23 -17.90
N GLU A 46 0.75 0.19 -17.25
CA GLU A 46 0.00 -1.04 -16.98
C GLU A 46 -1.21 -0.76 -16.08
N TRP A 47 -1.01 -0.02 -14.99
CA TRP A 47 -2.10 0.31 -14.06
C TRP A 47 -3.22 1.11 -14.72
N SER A 48 -2.87 2.00 -15.64
CA SER A 48 -3.87 2.83 -16.32
C SER A 48 -4.83 2.02 -17.19
N LYS A 49 -4.46 0.78 -17.55
CA LYS A 49 -5.26 -0.13 -18.37
C LYS A 49 -5.91 -1.26 -17.57
N ASP A 50 -5.55 -1.39 -16.29
CA ASP A 50 -5.92 -2.53 -15.47
C ASP A 50 -7.07 -2.13 -14.54
N ASN A 51 -8.25 -2.70 -14.77
CA ASN A 51 -9.42 -2.46 -13.92
C ASN A 51 -9.33 -3.18 -12.58
N ASP A 52 -8.38 -4.09 -12.42
CA ASP A 52 -8.17 -4.86 -11.19
C ASP A 52 -7.28 -4.15 -10.17
N GLU A 53 -6.67 -3.04 -10.56
CA GLU A 53 -5.73 -2.31 -9.70
C GLU A 53 -5.99 -0.80 -9.74
N GLU A 54 -5.83 -0.14 -8.58
CA GLU A 54 -5.83 1.31 -8.45
C GLU A 54 -4.67 1.73 -7.55
N ASP A 55 -3.95 2.75 -7.97
CA ASP A 55 -2.80 3.27 -7.24
C ASP A 55 -2.97 4.77 -7.01
N TYR A 56 -2.61 5.20 -5.80
CA TYR A 56 -2.85 6.56 -5.34
C TYR A 56 -1.56 7.18 -4.80
N ILE A 57 -1.35 8.43 -5.13
CA ILE A 57 -0.37 9.27 -4.46
C ILE A 57 -1.00 9.83 -3.20
N ILE A 58 -0.28 9.74 -2.09
CA ILE A 58 -0.62 10.44 -0.86
C ILE A 58 0.16 11.75 -0.91
N SER A 59 -0.52 12.87 -0.78
CA SER A 59 0.13 14.18 -0.82
C SER A 59 -0.18 15.01 0.42
N ASP A 60 0.76 15.87 0.78
CA ASP A 60 0.58 16.93 1.76
C ASP A 60 0.51 18.24 0.97
N GLY A 61 -0.70 18.78 0.83
CA GLY A 61 -0.92 19.86 -0.13
C GLY A 61 -0.60 19.39 -1.54
N GLU A 62 0.36 20.05 -2.21
CA GLU A 62 0.83 19.68 -3.54
C GLU A 62 2.05 18.74 -3.52
N THR A 63 2.58 18.42 -2.33
CA THR A 63 3.81 17.63 -2.19
C THR A 63 3.50 16.15 -2.06
N PRO A 64 3.96 15.29 -3.01
CA PRO A 64 3.84 13.85 -2.84
C PRO A 64 4.67 13.37 -1.66
N ILE A 65 4.07 12.55 -0.79
CA ILE A 65 4.73 12.03 0.41
C ILE A 65 4.60 10.53 0.57
N GLY A 66 3.78 9.89 -0.26
CA GLY A 66 3.57 8.45 -0.16
C GLY A 66 2.82 7.89 -1.35
N TRP A 67 2.72 6.56 -1.35
CA TRP A 67 2.01 5.79 -2.37
C TRP A 67 1.24 4.66 -1.70
N LEU A 68 0.00 4.45 -2.15
CA LEU A 68 -0.87 3.38 -1.69
C LEU A 68 -1.48 2.69 -2.90
N GLY A 69 -1.38 1.36 -2.96
CA GLY A 69 -1.94 0.58 -4.06
C GLY A 69 -2.94 -0.45 -3.54
N ILE A 70 -4.02 -0.64 -4.29
CA ILE A 70 -5.01 -1.69 -4.05
C ILE A 70 -5.17 -2.52 -5.33
N ASN A 71 -5.44 -3.81 -5.17
CA ASN A 71 -5.67 -4.70 -6.30
C ASN A 71 -6.73 -5.76 -5.99
N SER A 72 -6.87 -6.73 -6.89
CA SER A 72 -7.91 -7.76 -6.83
C SER A 72 -9.31 -7.16 -6.83
N LEU A 73 -9.47 -6.02 -7.49
CA LEU A 73 -10.74 -5.29 -7.52
C LEU A 73 -11.81 -6.00 -8.35
N GLU A 74 -11.39 -6.87 -9.28
CA GLU A 74 -12.31 -7.65 -10.11
C GLU A 74 -12.59 -9.05 -9.54
N SER A 75 -12.12 -9.35 -8.32
CA SER A 75 -12.32 -10.67 -7.72
C SER A 75 -13.80 -10.96 -7.47
N ALA A 76 -14.20 -12.21 -7.78
CA ALA A 76 -15.59 -12.63 -7.62
C ALA A 76 -16.05 -12.66 -6.17
N ASP A 77 -15.13 -12.87 -5.22
CA ASP A 77 -15.43 -12.94 -3.79
C ASP A 77 -15.55 -11.57 -3.12
N LYS A 78 -15.31 -10.49 -3.86
CA LYS A 78 -15.37 -9.12 -3.35
C LYS A 78 -14.38 -8.85 -2.22
N VAL A 79 -13.22 -9.50 -2.27
CA VAL A 79 -12.09 -9.24 -1.37
C VAL A 79 -11.06 -8.41 -2.13
N ALA A 80 -10.86 -7.17 -1.71
CA ALA A 80 -9.82 -6.30 -2.25
C ALA A 80 -8.55 -6.42 -1.39
N TYR A 81 -7.39 -6.24 -2.01
CA TYR A 81 -6.11 -6.28 -1.29
C TYR A 81 -5.47 -4.90 -1.24
N LEU A 82 -5.00 -4.53 -0.07
CA LEU A 82 -4.07 -3.42 0.08
C LEU A 82 -2.69 -3.96 -0.33
N LYS A 83 -2.28 -3.65 -1.56
CA LYS A 83 -1.03 -4.16 -2.13
C LYS A 83 0.18 -3.62 -1.39
N LEU A 84 0.16 -2.32 -1.09
CA LEU A 84 1.18 -1.67 -0.30
C LEU A 84 0.70 -0.29 0.18
N ALA A 85 1.38 0.20 1.21
CA ALA A 85 1.30 1.60 1.62
C ALA A 85 2.71 2.02 2.04
N ALA A 86 3.29 2.98 1.34
CA ALA A 86 4.63 3.49 1.62
C ALA A 86 4.55 4.99 1.84
N ILE A 87 5.17 5.47 2.91
CA ILE A 87 5.20 6.89 3.27
C ILE A 87 6.66 7.28 3.54
N LEU A 88 7.06 8.46 3.06
CA LEU A 88 8.41 8.95 3.30
C LEU A 88 8.71 9.01 4.80
N PRO A 89 9.93 8.64 5.23
CA PRO A 89 10.29 8.56 6.66
C PRO A 89 9.98 9.83 7.46
N ASN A 90 10.17 11.00 6.88
CA ASN A 90 9.90 12.28 7.55
C ASN A 90 8.43 12.49 7.91
N TYR A 91 7.54 11.70 7.33
CA TYR A 91 6.09 11.78 7.56
C TYR A 91 5.57 10.62 8.39
N HIS A 92 6.45 9.78 8.93
CA HIS A 92 6.07 8.68 9.83
C HIS A 92 5.61 9.21 11.19
N ASN A 93 4.83 8.41 11.90
CA ASN A 93 4.34 8.69 13.27
C ASN A 93 3.44 9.92 13.38
N LYS A 94 2.79 10.31 12.28
CA LYS A 94 1.88 11.46 12.23
C LYS A 94 0.43 11.07 11.95
N GLY A 95 0.13 9.78 11.92
CA GLY A 95 -1.22 9.26 11.66
C GLY A 95 -1.63 9.30 10.19
N ILE A 96 -0.70 9.59 9.27
CA ILE A 96 -1.00 9.72 7.84
C ILE A 96 -1.38 8.37 7.24
N GLY A 97 -0.65 7.31 7.59
CA GLY A 97 -0.97 5.96 7.11
C GLY A 97 -2.36 5.51 7.54
N HIS A 98 -2.69 5.70 8.81
CA HIS A 98 -4.02 5.41 9.34
C HIS A 98 -5.10 6.17 8.58
N TYR A 99 -4.88 7.47 8.35
CA TYR A 99 -5.83 8.31 7.62
C TYR A 99 -6.01 7.84 6.17
N ALA A 100 -4.92 7.60 5.44
CA ALA A 100 -4.96 7.20 4.04
C ALA A 100 -5.64 5.84 3.86
N ILE A 101 -5.29 4.86 4.69
CA ILE A 101 -5.92 3.54 4.66
C ILE A 101 -7.41 3.66 4.98
N GLY A 102 -7.77 4.48 5.96
CA GLY A 102 -9.18 4.74 6.29
C GLY A 102 -9.98 5.30 5.12
N GLN A 103 -9.38 6.21 4.33
CA GLN A 103 -10.03 6.75 3.13
C GLN A 103 -10.30 5.66 2.10
N VAL A 104 -9.32 4.81 1.84
CA VAL A 104 -9.45 3.71 0.87
C VAL A 104 -10.45 2.67 1.35
N VAL A 105 -10.41 2.31 2.63
CA VAL A 105 -11.38 1.37 3.23
C VAL A 105 -12.81 1.91 3.09
N GLY A 106 -13.02 3.19 3.37
CA GLY A 106 -14.32 3.84 3.20
C GLY A 106 -14.82 3.78 1.77
N MET A 107 -13.93 4.03 0.80
CA MET A 107 -14.25 3.94 -0.62
C MET A 107 -14.63 2.51 -1.03
N LEU A 108 -13.88 1.52 -0.58
CA LEU A 108 -14.16 0.11 -0.89
C LEU A 108 -15.50 -0.33 -0.26
N ARG A 109 -15.79 0.14 0.95
CA ARG A 109 -17.08 -0.13 1.58
C ARG A 109 -18.24 0.43 0.74
N GLN A 110 -18.10 1.65 0.24
CA GLN A 110 -19.11 2.27 -0.63
C GLN A 110 -19.29 1.54 -1.95
N ARG A 111 -18.23 0.88 -2.45
CA ARG A 111 -18.28 0.05 -3.66
C ARG A 111 -18.77 -1.37 -3.40
N ASN A 112 -19.23 -1.68 -2.19
CA ASN A 112 -19.79 -2.98 -1.79
C ASN A 112 -18.76 -4.13 -1.78
N TYR A 113 -17.47 -3.84 -1.56
CA TYR A 113 -16.52 -4.88 -1.24
C TYR A 113 -16.83 -5.45 0.15
N LEU A 114 -16.57 -6.74 0.33
CA LEU A 114 -16.92 -7.43 1.58
C LEU A 114 -15.78 -7.45 2.57
N LYS A 115 -14.54 -7.35 2.08
CA LYS A 115 -13.34 -7.50 2.90
C LYS A 115 -12.16 -6.81 2.24
N VAL A 116 -11.22 -6.33 3.06
CA VAL A 116 -9.89 -5.91 2.62
C VAL A 116 -8.87 -6.81 3.30
N ALA A 117 -7.91 -7.32 2.54
CA ALA A 117 -6.82 -8.13 3.05
C ALA A 117 -5.48 -7.50 2.70
N LEU A 118 -4.45 -7.87 3.43
CA LEU A 118 -3.06 -7.45 3.17
C LEU A 118 -2.09 -8.50 3.70
N TYR A 119 -0.85 -8.45 3.19
CA TYR A 119 0.26 -9.23 3.72
C TYR A 119 1.33 -8.28 4.24
N THR A 120 1.96 -8.64 5.35
CA THR A 120 3.06 -7.88 5.94
C THR A 120 3.98 -8.80 6.74
N ASP A 121 5.19 -8.35 7.04
CA ASP A 121 6.10 -9.12 7.89
C ASP A 121 5.57 -9.17 9.32
N GLN A 122 5.68 -10.33 9.96
CA GLN A 122 5.26 -10.47 11.37
C GLN A 122 6.03 -9.51 12.27
N GLU A 123 7.29 -9.23 11.96
CA GLU A 123 8.15 -8.35 12.75
C GLU A 123 8.00 -6.87 12.41
N ASN A 124 7.21 -6.52 11.40
CA ASN A 124 6.91 -5.13 11.09
C ASN A 124 5.84 -4.59 12.04
N TYR A 125 6.22 -4.45 13.32
CA TYR A 125 5.29 -4.08 14.40
C TYR A 125 4.64 -2.74 14.17
N LYS A 126 5.36 -1.81 13.56
CA LYS A 126 4.86 -0.46 13.30
C LYS A 126 3.73 -0.48 12.27
N ALA A 127 3.92 -1.20 11.16
CA ALA A 127 2.88 -1.37 10.15
C ALA A 127 1.68 -2.14 10.72
N ARG A 128 1.94 -3.22 11.45
CA ARG A 128 0.88 -4.02 12.08
C ARG A 128 0.06 -3.20 13.06
N ALA A 129 0.70 -2.33 13.84
CA ALA A 129 -0.01 -1.44 14.76
C ALA A 129 -0.92 -0.47 14.00
N CYS A 130 -0.45 0.08 12.88
CA CYS A 130 -1.24 0.93 12.01
C CYS A 130 -2.46 0.19 11.46
N TYR A 131 -2.25 -1.03 10.93
CA TYR A 131 -3.34 -1.84 10.40
C TYR A 131 -4.34 -2.23 11.48
N SER A 132 -3.86 -2.60 12.67
CA SER A 132 -4.75 -2.93 13.80
C SER A 132 -5.61 -1.74 14.20
N LYS A 133 -5.07 -0.52 14.19
CA LYS A 133 -5.85 0.70 14.44
C LYS A 133 -6.93 0.93 13.38
N CYS A 134 -6.71 0.45 12.17
CA CYS A 134 -7.71 0.51 11.10
C CYS A 134 -8.76 -0.60 11.21
N GLY A 135 -8.60 -1.55 12.14
CA GLY A 135 -9.52 -2.66 12.37
C GLY A 135 -9.11 -3.99 11.76
N PHE A 136 -7.93 -4.06 11.14
CA PHE A 136 -7.42 -5.33 10.59
C PHE A 136 -6.99 -6.27 11.71
N GLU A 137 -7.21 -7.57 11.50
CA GLU A 137 -6.80 -8.64 12.41
C GLU A 137 -5.97 -9.68 11.66
N VAL A 138 -5.00 -10.29 12.35
CA VAL A 138 -4.18 -11.36 11.77
C VAL A 138 -5.07 -12.61 11.60
N THR A 139 -5.11 -13.14 10.38
CA THR A 139 -5.89 -14.35 10.06
C THR A 139 -5.02 -15.53 9.66
N GLU A 140 -3.76 -15.31 9.29
CA GLU A 140 -2.86 -16.37 8.84
C GLU A 140 -1.42 -15.95 9.08
N THR A 141 -0.55 -16.92 9.39
CA THR A 141 0.90 -16.72 9.48
C THR A 141 1.62 -17.80 8.67
N PHE A 142 2.74 -17.42 8.04
CA PHE A 142 3.49 -18.33 7.16
C PHE A 142 4.89 -17.80 6.92
N MET A 143 5.76 -18.66 6.36
CA MET A 143 7.11 -18.26 5.93
C MET A 143 7.09 -18.02 4.43
N GLU A 144 7.82 -17.00 3.96
CA GLU A 144 7.87 -16.65 2.54
C GLU A 144 9.28 -16.20 2.15
N GLU A 145 9.75 -16.66 0.99
CA GLU A 145 10.97 -16.13 0.38
C GLU A 145 10.62 -14.88 -0.41
N MET A 146 11.27 -13.76 -0.07
CA MET A 146 10.98 -12.44 -0.63
C MET A 146 11.92 -12.11 -1.80
N ALA A 147 11.59 -11.03 -2.52
CA ALA A 147 12.34 -10.58 -3.71
C ALA A 147 13.83 -10.36 -3.42
N ASN A 148 14.19 -9.91 -2.22
CA ASN A 148 15.58 -9.70 -1.80
C ASN A 148 16.31 -10.99 -1.38
N GLY A 149 15.69 -12.16 -1.54
CA GLY A 149 16.24 -13.47 -1.20
C GLY A 149 16.11 -13.89 0.25
N LYS A 150 15.59 -13.03 1.12
CA LYS A 150 15.36 -13.37 2.52
C LYS A 150 14.10 -14.21 2.67
N THR A 151 14.16 -15.21 3.57
CA THR A 151 12.97 -15.94 4.00
C THR A 151 12.49 -15.31 5.31
N VAL A 152 11.26 -14.80 5.31
CA VAL A 152 10.74 -14.05 6.45
C VAL A 152 9.41 -14.61 6.93
N ALA A 153 9.14 -14.40 8.21
CA ALA A 153 7.85 -14.70 8.81
C ALA A 153 6.85 -13.61 8.39
N ARG A 154 5.79 -14.02 7.71
CA ARG A 154 4.75 -13.13 7.17
C ARG A 154 3.42 -13.38 7.86
N CYS A 155 2.53 -12.42 7.78
CA CYS A 155 1.15 -12.62 8.18
C CYS A 155 0.20 -12.01 7.17
N LYS A 156 -0.99 -12.59 7.11
CA LYS A 156 -2.14 -12.01 6.43
C LYS A 156 -3.00 -11.32 7.46
N MET A 157 -3.46 -10.12 7.16
CA MET A 157 -4.40 -9.39 8.00
C MET A 157 -5.65 -9.09 7.18
N GLU A 158 -6.80 -9.12 7.82
CA GLU A 158 -8.08 -8.91 7.14
C GLU A 158 -8.97 -7.96 7.93
N LEU A 159 -9.78 -7.20 7.19
CA LEU A 159 -10.80 -6.31 7.74
C LEU A 159 -12.13 -6.59 7.04
N SER A 160 -13.15 -6.93 7.82
CA SER A 160 -14.53 -7.05 7.30
C SER A 160 -15.11 -5.67 7.07
N LEU A 161 -15.76 -5.50 5.92
CA LEU A 161 -16.44 -4.24 5.55
C LEU A 161 -17.95 -4.28 5.81
N LYS A 162 -18.44 -5.38 6.33
CA LYS A 162 -19.86 -5.53 6.67
C LYS A 162 -20.23 -4.83 7.97
#